data_778038f76e1b2e076569f2913900688c
#
_entry.id   778038f76e1b2e076569f2913900688c
#
_cell.length_a   1.000
_cell.length_b   1.000
_cell.length_c   1.000
_cell.angle_alpha   90.00
_cell.angle_beta   90.00
_cell.angle_gamma   90.00
#
_symmetry.space_group_name_H-M   'P 1'
#
loop_
_entity.id
_entity.type
_entity.pdbx_description
1 polymer ?
#
loop_
_entity_poly.entity_id
_entity_poly.type
_entity_poly.pdbx_seq_one_letter_code
_entity_poly.pdbx_strand_id
1 'polypeptide(L)'
;MTEHWHIKPFLFRQVFPNFEPLCDFDTIAEMASDEDIESRLIQHSKAGWTLEHGPFDALPSMKKKAWTVLIQGIDHHLPEAYDLLQLFRFIPDARLDDVMLSLASDGGGVGPHYDSYDVFLLQMHGKRRWKIGPLPNKELEEGMPLKILKNFEPTEEFVLEPGDMLYLPPNYGHDGVAEGTCSTLSIGFRAPTQAEVLSCILRDMADQIDQDPGMTQTLFSDPARGLQKNPAEIPDDLLNFGFNLIRQFSAKSPQIQRSMGILLTEPKTHVYFVNNTDDQEIHEIISVLGERGVALSMKTKMLFKDADFYINGDAVNPTSALTVKQLQMLANQREMEPIDAVEALKNPEFQYFLIGFAKAGWVETLM
;
A
#
# COMPACT_ATOMS: atom_id res chain seq x y z
N MET A 1 6.01 0.58 20.65
CA MET A 1 6.78 0.10 19.46
C MET A 1 7.67 -1.08 19.84
N THR A 2 8.73 -0.90 20.62
CA THR A 2 9.77 -1.92 20.89
C THR A 2 9.29 -3.25 21.48
N GLU A 3 8.14 -3.30 22.11
CA GLU A 3 7.63 -4.49 22.79
C GLU A 3 6.52 -5.21 22.01
N HIS A 4 5.86 -4.55 21.07
CA HIS A 4 4.67 -5.07 20.39
C HIS A 4 4.82 -5.16 18.88
N TRP A 5 5.44 -4.16 18.23
CA TRP A 5 5.54 -4.10 16.77
C TRP A 5 6.27 -5.33 16.21
N HIS A 6 5.63 -6.07 15.29
CA HIS A 6 6.05 -7.37 14.75
C HIS A 6 6.19 -8.50 15.80
N ILE A 7 5.77 -8.31 17.05
CA ILE A 7 6.08 -9.25 18.14
C ILE A 7 4.80 -9.87 18.73
N LYS A 8 3.88 -9.03 19.22
CA LYS A 8 2.68 -9.50 19.92
C LYS A 8 1.53 -8.50 19.83
N PRO A 9 0.27 -8.98 19.95
CA PRO A 9 -0.90 -8.11 19.92
C PRO A 9 -0.91 -7.11 21.08
N PHE A 10 -1.70 -6.05 20.88
CA PHE A 10 -1.99 -5.09 21.96
C PHE A 10 -3.38 -4.48 21.78
N LEU A 11 -4.13 -4.43 22.86
CA LEU A 11 -5.45 -3.79 22.90
C LEU A 11 -5.35 -2.39 23.52
N PHE A 12 -5.76 -1.38 22.75
CA PHE A 12 -5.94 -0.02 23.20
C PHE A 12 -7.42 0.22 23.48
N ARG A 13 -7.75 0.62 24.72
CA ARG A 13 -9.10 1.03 25.05
C ARG A 13 -9.24 2.54 24.90
N GLN A 14 -10.31 2.96 24.19
CA GLN A 14 -10.66 4.37 23.98
C GLN A 14 -9.45 5.21 23.53
N VAL A 15 -8.74 4.74 22.48
CA VAL A 15 -7.54 5.40 21.96
C VAL A 15 -7.85 6.80 21.43
N PHE A 16 -9.06 7.01 20.94
CA PHE A 16 -9.59 8.31 20.56
C PHE A 16 -10.71 8.69 21.55
N PRO A 17 -10.47 9.63 22.48
CA PRO A 17 -11.51 10.12 23.38
C PRO A 17 -12.66 10.76 22.58
N ASN A 18 -13.91 10.38 22.90
CA ASN A 18 -15.11 10.82 22.18
C ASN A 18 -15.06 10.52 20.68
N PHE A 19 -14.60 9.32 20.32
CA PHE A 19 -14.50 8.89 18.92
C PHE A 19 -15.86 9.01 18.22
N GLU A 20 -15.87 9.77 17.14
CA GLU A 20 -16.99 9.88 16.21
C GLU A 20 -16.72 9.01 14.97
N PRO A 21 -17.70 8.24 14.49
CA PRO A 21 -17.55 7.48 13.26
C PRO A 21 -17.18 8.38 12.07
N LEU A 22 -16.27 7.91 11.21
CA LEU A 22 -15.81 8.68 10.04
C LEU A 22 -16.91 8.84 8.97
N CYS A 23 -17.82 7.89 8.89
CA CYS A 23 -18.95 7.92 7.96
C CYS A 23 -20.12 7.09 8.52
N ASP A 24 -21.31 7.31 8.00
CA ASP A 24 -22.51 6.55 8.33
C ASP A 24 -22.68 5.31 7.42
N PHE A 25 -23.74 4.54 7.65
CA PHE A 25 -24.01 3.31 6.91
C PHE A 25 -24.46 3.57 5.46
N ASP A 26 -25.04 4.73 5.17
CA ASP A 26 -25.46 5.11 3.82
C ASP A 26 -24.24 5.42 2.97
N THR A 27 -23.27 6.17 3.49
CA THR A 27 -21.97 6.41 2.84
C THR A 27 -21.21 5.10 2.58
N ILE A 28 -21.27 4.14 3.54
CA ILE A 28 -20.64 2.81 3.35
C ILE A 28 -21.31 2.05 2.19
N ALA A 29 -22.64 2.14 2.07
CA ALA A 29 -23.37 1.50 0.99
C ALA A 29 -23.09 2.16 -0.37
N GLU A 30 -22.95 3.48 -0.41
CA GLU A 30 -22.55 4.24 -1.61
C GLU A 30 -21.16 3.80 -2.09
N MET A 31 -20.15 3.76 -1.19
CA MET A 31 -18.81 3.28 -1.53
C MET A 31 -18.83 1.83 -2.04
N ALA A 32 -19.69 0.96 -1.51
CA ALA A 32 -19.81 -0.42 -1.98
C ALA A 32 -20.46 -0.55 -3.36
N SER A 33 -21.17 0.49 -3.84
CA SER A 33 -21.81 0.54 -5.15
C SER A 33 -20.96 1.23 -6.21
N ASP A 34 -19.86 1.86 -5.83
CA ASP A 34 -18.97 2.58 -6.72
C ASP A 34 -18.05 1.61 -7.48
N GLU A 35 -17.97 1.76 -8.82
CA GLU A 35 -17.13 0.92 -9.68
C GLU A 35 -15.62 1.17 -9.53
N ASP A 36 -15.25 2.35 -9.03
CA ASP A 36 -13.86 2.73 -8.78
C ASP A 36 -13.35 2.25 -7.41
N ILE A 37 -14.23 1.69 -6.57
CA ILE A 37 -13.90 1.24 -5.22
C ILE A 37 -13.98 -0.29 -5.12
N GLU A 38 -12.85 -0.94 -4.81
CA GLU A 38 -12.84 -2.39 -4.62
C GLU A 38 -13.65 -2.79 -3.40
N SER A 39 -14.73 -3.54 -3.63
CA SER A 39 -15.59 -4.07 -2.56
C SER A 39 -15.83 -5.57 -2.70
N ARG A 40 -16.05 -6.24 -1.56
CA ARG A 40 -16.28 -7.70 -1.48
C ARG A 40 -17.35 -8.00 -0.46
N LEU A 41 -18.36 -8.76 -0.84
CA LEU A 41 -19.43 -9.23 0.05
C LEU A 41 -19.17 -10.70 0.43
N ILE A 42 -19.09 -10.94 1.73
CA ILE A 42 -18.86 -12.26 2.31
C ILE A 42 -20.10 -12.64 3.10
N GLN A 43 -20.59 -13.86 2.87
CA GLN A 43 -21.74 -14.38 3.61
C GLN A 43 -21.41 -15.79 4.13
N HIS A 44 -21.84 -16.07 5.35
CA HIS A 44 -21.73 -17.40 5.95
C HIS A 44 -23.12 -17.96 6.25
N SER A 45 -23.36 -19.18 5.81
CA SER A 45 -24.63 -19.90 6.01
C SER A 45 -24.39 -21.39 6.31
N LYS A 46 -25.46 -22.16 6.47
CA LYS A 46 -25.37 -23.61 6.59
C LYS A 46 -24.79 -24.28 5.34
N ALA A 47 -24.84 -23.63 4.18
CA ALA A 47 -24.26 -24.10 2.92
C ALA A 47 -22.76 -23.79 2.80
N GLY A 48 -22.17 -23.03 3.74
CA GLY A 48 -20.78 -22.62 3.76
C GLY A 48 -20.59 -21.12 3.52
N TRP A 49 -19.39 -20.76 3.12
CA TRP A 49 -18.96 -19.38 2.82
C TRP A 49 -19.18 -19.04 1.34
N THR A 50 -19.61 -17.82 1.08
CA THR A 50 -19.66 -17.22 -0.26
C THR A 50 -18.88 -15.92 -0.29
N LEU A 51 -18.29 -15.60 -1.44
CA LEU A 51 -17.58 -14.36 -1.72
C LEU A 51 -18.07 -13.83 -3.05
N GLU A 52 -18.52 -12.58 -3.08
CA GLU A 52 -18.92 -11.86 -4.27
C GLU A 52 -18.11 -10.56 -4.35
N HIS A 53 -17.76 -10.14 -5.56
CA HIS A 53 -17.05 -8.89 -5.82
C HIS A 53 -18.04 -7.82 -6.26
N GLY A 54 -17.84 -6.57 -5.77
CA GLY A 54 -18.59 -5.40 -6.21
C GLY A 54 -18.25 -4.95 -7.63
N PRO A 55 -18.88 -3.86 -8.10
CA PRO A 55 -19.79 -3.00 -7.33
C PRO A 55 -21.14 -3.69 -7.04
N PHE A 56 -21.82 -3.26 -5.97
CA PHE A 56 -23.08 -3.84 -5.53
C PHE A 56 -24.21 -2.82 -5.69
N ASP A 57 -25.25 -3.12 -6.48
CA ASP A 57 -26.44 -2.28 -6.59
C ASP A 57 -27.13 -2.03 -5.23
N ALA A 58 -27.07 -3.00 -4.33
CA ALA A 58 -27.56 -2.90 -2.97
C ALA A 58 -26.90 -3.95 -2.05
N LEU A 59 -26.60 -3.56 -0.82
CA LEU A 59 -26.15 -4.49 0.21
C LEU A 59 -27.34 -5.28 0.81
N PRO A 60 -27.08 -6.49 1.37
CA PRO A 60 -28.14 -7.24 2.06
C PRO A 60 -28.69 -6.44 3.24
N SER A 61 -29.98 -6.58 3.53
CA SER A 61 -30.59 -5.94 4.70
C SER A 61 -29.85 -6.27 5.98
N MET A 62 -29.68 -5.30 6.89
CA MET A 62 -29.09 -5.50 8.22
C MET A 62 -29.85 -6.51 9.10
N LYS A 63 -31.12 -6.83 8.74
CA LYS A 63 -31.88 -7.90 9.41
C LYS A 63 -31.44 -9.30 8.99
N LYS A 64 -30.78 -9.46 7.84
CA LYS A 64 -30.15 -10.70 7.41
C LYS A 64 -28.84 -10.86 8.17
N LYS A 65 -28.65 -11.98 8.84
CA LYS A 65 -27.47 -12.27 9.67
C LYS A 65 -26.30 -12.81 8.85
N ALA A 66 -25.12 -12.75 9.46
CA ALA A 66 -23.91 -13.44 9.01
C ALA A 66 -23.41 -13.00 7.61
N TRP A 67 -23.44 -11.70 7.31
CA TRP A 67 -22.80 -11.14 6.15
C TRP A 67 -21.86 -9.98 6.53
N THR A 68 -20.85 -9.76 5.73
CA THR A 68 -19.88 -8.67 5.87
C THR A 68 -19.53 -8.13 4.49
N VAL A 69 -19.58 -6.81 4.29
CA VAL A 69 -18.95 -6.16 3.14
C VAL A 69 -17.60 -5.58 3.57
N LEU A 70 -16.58 -5.79 2.75
CA LEU A 70 -15.24 -5.19 2.87
C LEU A 70 -15.10 -4.17 1.75
N ILE A 71 -14.59 -2.98 2.09
CA ILE A 71 -14.33 -1.87 1.16
C ILE A 71 -12.86 -1.49 1.33
N GLN A 72 -12.08 -1.63 0.25
CA GLN A 72 -10.64 -1.44 0.25
C GLN A 72 -10.27 0.00 -0.05
N GLY A 73 -9.19 0.52 0.57
CA GLY A 73 -8.59 1.79 0.20
C GLY A 73 -9.49 3.01 0.39
N ILE A 74 -10.34 3.02 1.44
CA ILE A 74 -11.27 4.14 1.68
C ILE A 74 -10.57 5.47 1.96
N ASP A 75 -9.29 5.45 2.34
CA ASP A 75 -8.43 6.62 2.49
C ASP A 75 -8.13 7.33 1.16
N HIS A 76 -8.43 6.71 0.02
CA HIS A 76 -8.34 7.32 -1.30
C HIS A 76 -9.62 8.08 -1.70
N HIS A 77 -10.71 7.89 -0.95
CA HIS A 77 -12.06 8.36 -1.31
C HIS A 77 -12.74 9.16 -0.19
N LEU A 78 -12.31 8.99 1.06
CA LEU A 78 -12.88 9.63 2.24
C LEU A 78 -11.78 10.42 2.98
N PRO A 79 -11.84 11.77 3.01
CA PRO A 79 -10.83 12.61 3.68
C PRO A 79 -10.60 12.23 5.13
N GLU A 80 -11.64 11.90 5.88
CA GLU A 80 -11.54 11.50 7.29
C GLU A 80 -10.75 10.18 7.46
N ALA A 81 -10.83 9.27 6.49
CA ALA A 81 -10.05 8.04 6.51
C ALA A 81 -8.59 8.28 6.11
N TYR A 82 -8.36 9.23 5.19
CA TYR A 82 -7.02 9.71 4.88
C TYR A 82 -6.37 10.36 6.10
N ASP A 83 -7.06 11.26 6.79
CA ASP A 83 -6.57 11.91 8.00
C ASP A 83 -6.26 10.89 9.11
N LEU A 84 -7.12 9.88 9.26
CA LEU A 84 -6.86 8.77 10.17
C LEU A 84 -5.54 8.07 9.82
N LEU A 85 -5.30 7.77 8.54
CA LEU A 85 -4.06 7.12 8.09
C LEU A 85 -2.83 7.99 8.40
N GLN A 86 -2.92 9.33 8.27
CA GLN A 86 -1.82 10.26 8.58
C GLN A 86 -1.38 10.18 10.05
N LEU A 87 -2.27 9.83 10.99
CA LEU A 87 -1.91 9.65 12.40
C LEU A 87 -0.93 8.48 12.63
N PHE A 88 -0.79 7.58 11.66
CA PHE A 88 0.13 6.43 11.73
C PHE A 88 1.51 6.69 11.10
N ARG A 89 1.80 7.92 10.65
CA ARG A 89 3.09 8.31 10.07
C ARG A 89 4.27 8.36 11.07
N PHE A 90 4.05 7.94 12.31
CA PHE A 90 5.15 7.54 13.21
C PHE A 90 5.80 6.21 12.77
N ILE A 91 5.18 5.48 11.85
CA ILE A 91 5.75 4.41 11.03
C ILE A 91 6.12 5.04 9.67
N PRO A 92 7.25 4.67 9.05
CA PRO A 92 7.63 5.20 7.74
C PRO A 92 6.53 5.02 6.68
N ASP A 93 6.28 6.03 5.85
CA ASP A 93 5.28 6.00 4.76
C ASP A 93 5.48 4.81 3.81
N ALA A 94 6.72 4.34 3.64
CA ALA A 94 7.04 3.11 2.92
C ALA A 94 6.36 1.84 3.47
N ARG A 95 5.88 1.88 4.72
CA ARG A 95 5.19 0.79 5.41
C ARG A 95 3.68 1.00 5.51
N LEU A 96 3.19 2.24 5.36
CA LEU A 96 1.74 2.49 5.30
C LEU A 96 1.17 1.88 4.02
N ASP A 97 0.04 1.18 4.14
CA ASP A 97 -0.66 0.62 2.99
C ASP A 97 -1.96 1.40 2.72
N ASP A 98 -3.04 1.05 3.36
CA ASP A 98 -4.34 1.69 3.19
C ASP A 98 -5.23 1.53 4.43
N VAL A 99 -6.41 2.11 4.37
CA VAL A 99 -7.51 1.89 5.31
C VAL A 99 -8.60 1.07 4.62
N MET A 100 -8.86 -0.14 5.12
CA MET A 100 -9.99 -0.96 4.71
C MET A 100 -11.14 -0.82 5.71
N LEU A 101 -12.37 -0.70 5.22
CA LEU A 101 -13.57 -0.70 6.05
C LEU A 101 -14.31 -2.03 5.94
N SER A 102 -14.78 -2.54 7.06
CA SER A 102 -15.71 -3.67 7.11
C SER A 102 -17.02 -3.26 7.78
N LEU A 103 -18.16 -3.49 7.10
CA LEU A 103 -19.49 -3.40 7.69
C LEU A 103 -20.11 -4.80 7.78
N ALA A 104 -20.59 -5.18 8.95
CA ALA A 104 -21.13 -6.50 9.20
C ALA A 104 -22.49 -6.46 9.90
N SER A 105 -23.39 -7.37 9.52
CA SER A 105 -24.60 -7.69 10.27
C SER A 105 -24.31 -8.62 11.44
N ASP A 106 -25.26 -8.80 12.35
CA ASP A 106 -25.14 -9.70 13.48
C ASP A 106 -24.65 -11.10 13.08
N GLY A 107 -23.56 -11.56 13.70
CA GLY A 107 -22.90 -12.83 13.38
C GLY A 107 -22.04 -12.77 12.11
N GLY A 108 -21.92 -11.61 11.45
CA GLY A 108 -21.05 -11.41 10.29
C GLY A 108 -19.57 -11.40 10.66
N GLY A 109 -18.73 -11.82 9.72
CA GLY A 109 -17.29 -11.89 9.83
C GLY A 109 -16.71 -12.47 8.55
N VAL A 110 -15.40 -12.66 8.52
CA VAL A 110 -14.67 -13.25 7.38
C VAL A 110 -14.08 -14.62 7.71
N GLY A 111 -14.38 -15.12 8.93
CA GLY A 111 -13.85 -16.35 9.48
C GLY A 111 -12.42 -16.22 10.02
N PRO A 112 -11.94 -17.29 10.69
CA PRO A 112 -10.59 -17.30 11.24
C PRO A 112 -9.53 -17.29 10.14
N HIS A 113 -8.62 -16.30 10.18
CA HIS A 113 -7.57 -16.11 9.18
C HIS A 113 -6.32 -15.45 9.81
N TYR A 114 -5.33 -15.16 9.00
CA TYR A 114 -4.16 -14.36 9.36
C TYR A 114 -3.71 -13.50 8.20
N ASP A 115 -3.10 -12.36 8.53
CA ASP A 115 -2.47 -11.49 7.57
C ASP A 115 -0.94 -11.61 7.60
N SER A 116 -0.29 -11.29 6.48
CA SER A 116 1.17 -11.28 6.36
C SER A 116 1.80 -9.94 6.78
N TYR A 117 0.98 -9.00 7.24
CA TYR A 117 1.34 -7.63 7.58
C TYR A 117 0.79 -7.23 8.95
N ASP A 118 1.31 -6.13 9.49
CA ASP A 118 0.78 -5.50 10.68
C ASP A 118 -0.56 -4.83 10.39
N VAL A 119 -1.50 -4.87 11.34
CA VAL A 119 -2.79 -4.19 11.22
C VAL A 119 -3.25 -3.62 12.55
N PHE A 120 -3.84 -2.42 12.51
CA PHE A 120 -4.62 -1.88 13.61
C PHE A 120 -6.11 -1.93 13.24
N LEU A 121 -6.89 -2.55 14.09
CA LEU A 121 -8.33 -2.76 13.94
C LEU A 121 -9.06 -1.77 14.85
N LEU A 122 -9.51 -0.65 14.31
CA LEU A 122 -10.25 0.38 15.04
C LEU A 122 -11.75 0.12 14.93
N GLN A 123 -12.43 -0.09 16.04
CA GLN A 123 -13.87 -0.26 16.04
C GLN A 123 -14.55 1.09 15.80
N MET A 124 -15.38 1.17 14.74
CA MET A 124 -16.06 2.40 14.32
C MET A 124 -17.50 2.45 14.82
N HIS A 125 -18.30 1.43 14.53
CA HIS A 125 -19.69 1.32 14.98
C HIS A 125 -19.95 0.00 15.68
N GLY A 126 -20.87 -0.03 16.64
CA GLY A 126 -21.33 -1.25 17.29
C GLY A 126 -20.22 -2.03 18.00
N LYS A 127 -20.38 -3.35 18.09
CA LYS A 127 -19.44 -4.21 18.80
C LYS A 127 -18.96 -5.36 17.93
N ARG A 128 -17.66 -5.69 18.04
CA ARG A 128 -17.09 -6.86 17.39
C ARG A 128 -16.29 -7.67 18.39
N ARG A 129 -16.56 -8.97 18.41
CA ARG A 129 -15.82 -9.94 19.22
C ARG A 129 -14.66 -10.48 18.42
N TRP A 130 -13.46 -10.24 18.90
CA TRP A 130 -12.22 -10.73 18.31
C TRP A 130 -11.67 -11.89 19.13
N LYS A 131 -11.47 -13.03 18.50
CA LYS A 131 -10.71 -14.16 19.01
C LYS A 131 -9.36 -14.14 18.34
N ILE A 132 -8.27 -14.16 19.12
CA ILE A 132 -6.92 -14.05 18.58
C ILE A 132 -5.99 -15.11 19.19
N GLY A 133 -4.94 -15.49 18.47
CA GLY A 133 -3.97 -16.45 18.97
C GLY A 133 -2.76 -16.66 18.04
N PRO A 134 -1.63 -17.14 18.57
CA PRO A 134 -0.49 -17.53 17.77
C PRO A 134 -0.86 -18.70 16.84
N LEU A 135 -0.21 -18.80 15.69
CA LEU A 135 -0.45 -19.83 14.69
C LEU A 135 0.70 -20.83 14.61
N PRO A 136 0.69 -21.93 15.37
CA PRO A 136 1.65 -23.00 15.21
C PRO A 136 1.45 -23.76 13.89
N ASN A 137 0.22 -23.76 13.37
CA ASN A 137 -0.16 -24.33 12.09
C ASN A 137 -0.96 -23.31 11.26
N LYS A 138 -0.64 -23.18 9.97
CA LYS A 138 -1.28 -22.28 9.01
C LYS A 138 -2.10 -23.01 7.95
N GLU A 139 -2.51 -24.25 8.24
CA GLU A 139 -3.31 -25.06 7.31
C GLU A 139 -4.66 -24.38 7.06
N LEU A 140 -5.03 -24.29 5.79
CA LEU A 140 -6.27 -23.66 5.35
C LEU A 140 -7.30 -24.73 4.99
N GLU A 141 -8.58 -24.39 5.11
CA GLU A 141 -9.69 -25.20 4.61
C GLU A 141 -9.65 -25.23 3.08
N GLU A 142 -9.66 -26.43 2.50
CA GLU A 142 -9.66 -26.61 1.05
C GLU A 142 -11.02 -26.28 0.44
N GLY A 143 -11.02 -25.72 -0.77
CA GLY A 143 -12.24 -25.44 -1.54
C GLY A 143 -13.07 -24.26 -1.02
N MET A 144 -12.55 -23.48 -0.06
CA MET A 144 -13.21 -22.27 0.41
C MET A 144 -12.88 -21.07 -0.48
N PRO A 145 -13.83 -20.13 -0.69
CA PRO A 145 -13.56 -18.91 -1.43
C PRO A 145 -12.67 -17.91 -0.67
N LEU A 146 -12.45 -18.16 0.63
CA LEU A 146 -11.65 -17.37 1.56
C LEU A 146 -10.52 -18.24 2.15
N LYS A 147 -9.46 -17.58 2.62
CA LYS A 147 -8.35 -18.24 3.34
C LYS A 147 -8.73 -18.54 4.79
N ILE A 148 -9.62 -19.49 5.02
CA ILE A 148 -10.08 -19.88 6.35
C ILE A 148 -9.08 -20.85 6.99
N LEU A 149 -8.66 -20.56 8.22
CA LEU A 149 -7.83 -21.45 9.03
C LEU A 149 -8.63 -22.68 9.47
N LYS A 150 -8.08 -23.90 9.23
CA LYS A 150 -8.74 -25.16 9.52
C LYS A 150 -8.85 -25.46 11.02
N ASN A 151 -7.79 -25.18 11.77
CA ASN A 151 -7.67 -25.55 13.17
C ASN A 151 -7.21 -24.34 13.97
N PHE A 152 -8.03 -23.27 14.00
CA PHE A 152 -7.72 -22.08 14.78
C PHE A 152 -8.15 -22.25 16.23
N GLU A 153 -7.18 -22.23 17.14
CA GLU A 153 -7.38 -22.26 18.59
C GLU A 153 -7.00 -20.90 19.18
N PRO A 154 -7.98 -20.02 19.46
CA PRO A 154 -7.69 -18.70 20.04
C PRO A 154 -7.22 -18.84 21.49
N THR A 155 -6.25 -18.01 21.86
CA THR A 155 -5.74 -17.93 23.23
C THR A 155 -6.28 -16.74 24.01
N GLU A 156 -6.78 -15.72 23.30
CA GLU A 156 -7.33 -14.50 23.87
C GLU A 156 -8.61 -14.10 23.13
N GLU A 157 -9.49 -13.40 23.84
CA GLU A 157 -10.76 -12.91 23.32
C GLU A 157 -11.04 -11.50 23.85
N PHE A 158 -11.45 -10.60 22.95
CA PHE A 158 -11.79 -9.23 23.27
C PHE A 158 -13.08 -8.81 22.57
N VAL A 159 -13.94 -8.06 23.25
CA VAL A 159 -15.03 -7.31 22.61
C VAL A 159 -14.57 -5.86 22.48
N LEU A 160 -14.53 -5.36 21.25
CA LEU A 160 -14.21 -3.97 20.94
C LEU A 160 -15.51 -3.17 20.82
N GLU A 161 -15.50 -1.97 21.40
CA GLU A 161 -16.53 -0.93 21.28
C GLU A 161 -15.97 0.29 20.52
N PRO A 162 -16.80 1.20 19.99
CA PRO A 162 -16.34 2.36 19.24
C PRO A 162 -15.22 3.13 19.97
N GLY A 163 -14.12 3.40 19.27
CA GLY A 163 -12.91 4.03 19.81
C GLY A 163 -11.89 3.06 20.41
N ASP A 164 -12.22 1.77 20.59
CA ASP A 164 -11.23 0.74 20.92
C ASP A 164 -10.43 0.33 19.68
N MET A 165 -9.16 0.02 19.86
CA MET A 165 -8.29 -0.42 18.78
C MET A 165 -7.44 -1.62 19.17
N LEU A 166 -7.42 -2.66 18.32
CA LEU A 166 -6.62 -3.87 18.49
C LEU A 166 -5.49 -3.88 17.46
N TYR A 167 -4.26 -3.94 17.91
CA TYR A 167 -3.10 -4.19 17.07
C TYR A 167 -2.80 -5.68 16.95
N LEU A 168 -2.57 -6.17 15.74
CA LEU A 168 -2.14 -7.53 15.43
C LEU A 168 -0.86 -7.51 14.61
N PRO A 169 0.18 -8.28 15.02
CA PRO A 169 1.38 -8.46 14.23
C PRO A 169 1.16 -9.43 13.06
N PRO A 170 2.08 -9.46 12.07
CA PRO A 170 2.01 -10.43 10.98
C PRO A 170 1.91 -11.87 11.44
N ASN A 171 1.14 -12.67 10.72
CA ASN A 171 0.96 -14.10 10.97
C ASN A 171 0.34 -14.44 12.34
N TYR A 172 -0.41 -13.53 12.93
CA TYR A 172 -1.21 -13.80 14.13
C TYR A 172 -2.64 -14.14 13.75
N GLY A 173 -3.14 -15.29 14.21
CA GLY A 173 -4.48 -15.76 13.86
C GLY A 173 -5.55 -14.90 14.53
N HIS A 174 -6.62 -14.61 13.79
CA HIS A 174 -7.74 -13.84 14.33
C HIS A 174 -9.05 -14.17 13.64
N ASP A 175 -10.15 -14.00 14.40
CA ASP A 175 -11.53 -14.18 13.94
C ASP A 175 -12.40 -13.10 14.58
N GLY A 176 -12.95 -12.22 13.77
CA GLY A 176 -13.77 -11.08 14.19
C GLY A 176 -15.24 -11.30 13.84
N VAL A 177 -16.09 -11.47 14.84
CA VAL A 177 -17.54 -11.70 14.67
C VAL A 177 -18.34 -10.52 15.20
N ALA A 178 -19.26 -10.02 14.41
CA ALA A 178 -20.15 -8.90 14.77
C ALA A 178 -21.16 -9.30 15.84
N GLU A 179 -21.30 -8.48 16.90
CA GLU A 179 -22.37 -8.53 17.88
C GLU A 179 -23.38 -7.41 17.59
N GLY A 180 -24.44 -7.74 16.88
CA GLY A 180 -25.31 -6.78 16.23
C GLY A 180 -24.66 -6.21 14.96
N THR A 181 -25.18 -5.10 14.43
CA THR A 181 -24.58 -4.37 13.31
C THR A 181 -23.32 -3.65 13.81
N CYS A 182 -22.21 -3.82 13.10
CA CYS A 182 -20.97 -3.12 13.45
C CYS A 182 -20.10 -2.82 12.23
N SER A 183 -19.21 -1.85 12.38
CA SER A 183 -18.17 -1.58 11.39
C SER A 183 -16.79 -1.38 12.06
N THR A 184 -15.75 -1.78 11.35
CA THR A 184 -14.36 -1.73 11.82
C THR A 184 -13.49 -1.18 10.70
N LEU A 185 -12.54 -0.31 11.04
CA LEU A 185 -11.49 0.18 10.16
C LEU A 185 -10.23 -0.64 10.40
N SER A 186 -9.64 -1.13 9.32
CA SER A 186 -8.36 -1.86 9.34
C SER A 186 -7.30 -0.96 8.73
N ILE A 187 -6.38 -0.45 9.53
CA ILE A 187 -5.24 0.33 9.08
C ILE A 187 -4.11 -0.67 8.81
N GLY A 188 -3.85 -0.91 7.51
CA GLY A 188 -2.90 -1.90 7.03
C GLY A 188 -1.50 -1.35 6.82
N PHE A 189 -0.49 -2.23 6.98
CA PHE A 189 0.91 -1.87 6.76
C PHE A 189 1.56 -2.81 5.76
N ARG A 190 2.24 -2.27 4.77
CA ARG A 190 2.94 -3.04 3.75
C ARG A 190 4.15 -3.76 4.33
N ALA A 191 4.26 -5.05 4.06
CA ALA A 191 5.42 -5.88 4.37
C ALA A 191 5.78 -6.71 3.12
N PRO A 192 6.59 -6.15 2.18
CA PRO A 192 6.92 -6.84 0.96
C PRO A 192 7.69 -8.13 1.25
N THR A 193 7.37 -9.19 0.54
CA THR A 193 8.08 -10.47 0.63
C THR A 193 9.45 -10.40 -0.02
N GLN A 194 10.35 -11.31 0.36
CA GLN A 194 11.66 -11.44 -0.30
C GLN A 194 11.53 -11.68 -1.81
N ALA A 195 10.50 -12.43 -2.22
CA ALA A 195 10.24 -12.74 -3.64
C ALA A 195 9.80 -11.48 -4.41
N GLU A 196 8.91 -10.66 -3.85
CA GLU A 196 8.50 -9.39 -4.46
C GLU A 196 9.67 -8.43 -4.63
N VAL A 197 10.45 -8.21 -3.56
CA VAL A 197 11.63 -7.34 -3.59
C VAL A 197 12.64 -7.82 -4.62
N LEU A 198 13.02 -9.10 -4.57
CA LEU A 198 14.03 -9.64 -5.48
C LEU A 198 13.55 -9.63 -6.94
N SER A 199 12.28 -9.99 -7.18
CA SER A 199 11.70 -9.98 -8.54
C SER A 199 11.62 -8.58 -9.12
N CYS A 200 11.31 -7.57 -8.31
CA CYS A 200 11.30 -6.16 -8.75
C CYS A 200 12.72 -5.71 -9.11
N ILE A 201 13.70 -5.95 -8.23
CA ILE A 201 15.11 -5.59 -8.47
C ILE A 201 15.63 -6.24 -9.75
N LEU A 202 15.38 -7.54 -9.96
CA LEU A 202 15.87 -8.26 -11.13
C LEU A 202 15.22 -7.77 -12.42
N ARG A 203 13.94 -7.44 -12.42
CA ARG A 203 13.24 -6.86 -13.59
C ARG A 203 13.80 -5.49 -13.96
N ASP A 204 13.88 -4.57 -12.99
CA ASP A 204 14.44 -3.24 -13.23
C ASP A 204 15.91 -3.31 -13.70
N MET A 205 16.69 -4.25 -13.16
CA MET A 205 18.06 -4.51 -13.64
C MET A 205 18.09 -5.04 -15.07
N ALA A 206 17.18 -5.93 -15.44
CA ALA A 206 17.10 -6.46 -16.80
C ALA A 206 16.76 -5.35 -17.82
N ASP A 207 15.77 -4.50 -17.50
CA ASP A 207 15.40 -3.35 -18.34
C ASP A 207 16.56 -2.38 -18.54
N GLN A 208 17.37 -2.12 -17.51
CA GLN A 208 18.55 -1.27 -17.60
C GLN A 208 19.67 -1.89 -18.44
N ILE A 209 19.86 -3.21 -18.34
CA ILE A 209 20.85 -3.94 -19.14
C ILE A 209 20.52 -3.86 -20.63
N ASP A 210 19.26 -4.04 -20.98
CA ASP A 210 18.79 -3.99 -22.38
C ASP A 210 18.96 -2.60 -23.01
N GLN A 211 18.96 -1.55 -22.20
CA GLN A 211 19.16 -0.17 -22.62
C GLN A 211 20.65 0.28 -22.64
N ASP A 212 21.57 -0.52 -22.09
CA ASP A 212 23.00 -0.18 -22.05
C ASP A 212 23.75 -0.72 -23.29
N PRO A 213 24.16 0.17 -24.24
CA PRO A 213 24.91 -0.26 -25.42
C PRO A 213 26.22 -0.96 -25.12
N GLY A 214 26.86 -0.64 -23.99
CA GLY A 214 28.08 -1.29 -23.54
C GLY A 214 27.86 -2.76 -23.19
N MET A 215 26.71 -3.05 -22.57
CA MET A 215 26.33 -4.42 -22.21
C MET A 215 25.88 -5.24 -23.42
N THR A 216 25.08 -4.65 -24.32
CA THR A 216 24.55 -5.35 -25.49
C THR A 216 25.60 -5.62 -26.59
N GLN A 217 26.67 -4.84 -26.64
CA GLN A 217 27.73 -4.96 -27.67
C GLN A 217 28.97 -5.72 -27.17
N THR A 218 29.13 -5.93 -25.86
CA THR A 218 30.29 -6.65 -25.31
C THR A 218 30.06 -8.15 -25.39
N LEU A 219 30.89 -8.83 -26.15
CA LEU A 219 30.87 -10.29 -26.33
C LEU A 219 31.82 -10.98 -25.36
N PHE A 220 31.47 -12.21 -24.97
CA PHE A 220 32.42 -13.11 -24.31
C PHE A 220 33.62 -13.35 -25.25
N SER A 221 34.83 -13.38 -24.68
CA SER A 221 36.06 -13.56 -25.48
C SER A 221 37.00 -14.55 -24.74
N ASP A 222 37.49 -15.55 -25.49
CA ASP A 222 38.36 -16.60 -25.00
C ASP A 222 39.56 -16.88 -25.96
N PRO A 223 40.36 -15.89 -26.35
CA PRO A 223 41.37 -16.02 -27.41
C PRO A 223 42.48 -17.06 -27.10
N ALA A 224 42.65 -17.45 -25.86
CA ALA A 224 43.63 -18.42 -25.43
C ALA A 224 43.06 -19.84 -25.22
N ARG A 225 41.84 -20.14 -25.71
CA ARG A 225 41.21 -21.44 -25.52
C ARG A 225 41.94 -22.56 -26.24
N GLY A 226 42.28 -23.60 -25.50
CA GLY A 226 42.83 -24.85 -26.03
C GLY A 226 41.72 -25.79 -26.61
N LEU A 227 42.16 -26.93 -27.19
CA LEU A 227 41.23 -27.93 -27.67
C LEU A 227 40.41 -28.57 -26.54
N GLN A 228 39.10 -28.64 -26.72
CA GLN A 228 38.17 -29.23 -25.78
C GLN A 228 38.12 -30.74 -25.93
N LYS A 229 38.27 -31.47 -24.80
CA LYS A 229 38.14 -32.94 -24.77
C LYS A 229 36.67 -33.40 -24.79
N ASN A 230 35.81 -32.66 -24.08
CA ASN A 230 34.39 -32.90 -23.97
C ASN A 230 33.62 -31.73 -24.61
N PRO A 231 33.27 -31.80 -25.90
CA PRO A 231 32.69 -30.61 -26.60
C PRO A 231 31.34 -30.15 -26.06
N ALA A 232 30.61 -31.00 -25.35
CA ALA A 232 29.31 -30.69 -24.75
C ALA A 232 29.43 -30.11 -23.33
N GLU A 233 30.62 -30.06 -22.75
CA GLU A 233 30.86 -29.49 -21.42
C GLU A 233 30.93 -27.97 -21.50
N ILE A 234 30.13 -27.26 -20.63
CA ILE A 234 30.17 -25.80 -20.52
C ILE A 234 31.49 -25.43 -19.82
N PRO A 235 32.35 -24.61 -20.45
CA PRO A 235 33.65 -24.31 -19.86
C PRO A 235 33.53 -23.33 -18.68
N ASP A 236 34.42 -23.52 -17.70
CA ASP A 236 34.45 -22.74 -16.47
C ASP A 236 34.61 -21.22 -16.67
N ASP A 237 35.36 -20.81 -17.70
CA ASP A 237 35.55 -19.37 -18.00
C ASP A 237 34.28 -18.70 -18.50
N LEU A 238 33.42 -19.41 -19.24
CA LEU A 238 32.10 -18.93 -19.65
C LEU A 238 31.15 -18.81 -18.43
N LEU A 239 31.17 -19.81 -17.53
CA LEU A 239 30.41 -19.75 -16.30
C LEU A 239 30.89 -18.58 -15.40
N ASN A 240 32.23 -18.42 -15.27
CA ASN A 240 32.84 -17.35 -14.48
C ASN A 240 32.53 -15.96 -15.08
N PHE A 241 32.42 -15.84 -16.39
CA PHE A 241 31.96 -14.61 -17.05
C PHE A 241 30.57 -14.23 -16.55
N GLY A 242 29.60 -15.16 -16.56
CA GLY A 242 28.25 -14.92 -16.03
C GLY A 242 28.26 -14.58 -14.54
N PHE A 243 28.98 -15.30 -13.70
CA PHE A 243 29.11 -14.99 -12.26
C PHE A 243 29.71 -13.61 -12.00
N ASN A 244 30.71 -13.19 -12.78
CA ASN A 244 31.32 -11.87 -12.63
C ASN A 244 30.38 -10.75 -13.03
N LEU A 245 29.58 -10.94 -14.08
CA LEU A 245 28.52 -9.98 -14.47
C LEU A 245 27.51 -9.80 -13.34
N ILE A 246 26.95 -10.87 -12.80
CA ILE A 246 26.00 -10.78 -11.68
C ILE A 246 26.63 -10.08 -10.47
N ARG A 247 27.89 -10.36 -10.13
CA ARG A 247 28.59 -9.68 -9.03
C ARG A 247 28.76 -8.18 -9.28
N GLN A 248 29.08 -7.77 -10.50
CA GLN A 248 29.19 -6.37 -10.87
C GLN A 248 27.88 -5.62 -10.73
N PHE A 249 26.77 -6.25 -11.12
CA PHE A 249 25.43 -5.67 -10.98
C PHE A 249 24.97 -5.60 -9.52
N SER A 250 25.09 -6.69 -8.77
CA SER A 250 24.64 -6.76 -7.37
C SER A 250 25.39 -5.81 -6.43
N ALA A 251 26.56 -5.32 -6.82
CA ALA A 251 27.36 -4.38 -6.02
C ALA A 251 26.93 -2.90 -6.16
N LYS A 252 25.99 -2.58 -7.06
CA LYS A 252 25.57 -1.19 -7.30
C LYS A 252 24.37 -0.80 -6.43
N SER A 253 24.65 -0.27 -5.23
CA SER A 253 23.63 0.22 -4.28
C SER A 253 22.58 1.19 -4.85
N PRO A 254 22.93 2.16 -5.76
CA PRO A 254 21.94 3.08 -6.32
C PRO A 254 20.83 2.39 -7.14
N GLN A 255 21.13 1.31 -7.84
CA GLN A 255 20.13 0.56 -8.61
C GLN A 255 19.12 -0.14 -7.70
N ILE A 256 19.59 -0.77 -6.63
CA ILE A 256 18.73 -1.40 -5.62
C ILE A 256 17.84 -0.35 -4.95
N GLN A 257 18.40 0.80 -4.60
CA GLN A 257 17.64 1.91 -4.02
C GLN A 257 16.54 2.39 -4.96
N ARG A 258 16.85 2.56 -6.26
CA ARG A 258 15.87 2.95 -7.28
C ARG A 258 14.75 1.91 -7.40
N SER A 259 15.09 0.65 -7.58
CA SER A 259 14.10 -0.44 -7.70
C SER A 259 13.19 -0.52 -6.46
N MET A 260 13.76 -0.36 -5.27
CA MET A 260 12.99 -0.33 -4.01
C MET A 260 12.07 0.88 -3.93
N GLY A 261 12.54 2.07 -4.32
CA GLY A 261 11.71 3.28 -4.33
C GLY A 261 10.53 3.16 -5.28
N ILE A 262 10.73 2.62 -6.47
CA ILE A 262 9.67 2.32 -7.45
C ILE A 262 8.66 1.34 -6.85
N LEU A 263 9.12 0.16 -6.36
CA LEU A 263 8.27 -0.87 -5.77
C LEU A 263 7.39 -0.33 -4.62
N LEU A 264 7.98 0.49 -3.75
CA LEU A 264 7.31 0.99 -2.55
C LEU A 264 6.33 2.12 -2.83
N THR A 265 6.43 2.77 -3.99
CA THR A 265 5.52 3.84 -4.42
C THR A 265 4.56 3.42 -5.53
N GLU A 266 4.76 2.26 -6.17
CA GLU A 266 3.90 1.78 -7.24
C GLU A 266 2.44 1.69 -6.78
N PRO A 267 1.49 2.35 -7.49
CA PRO A 267 0.08 2.30 -7.15
C PRO A 267 -0.48 0.88 -7.27
N LYS A 268 -1.47 0.55 -6.47
CA LYS A 268 -2.24 -0.69 -6.62
C LYS A 268 -3.05 -0.65 -7.92
N THR A 269 -3.39 -1.81 -8.46
CA THR A 269 -4.04 -1.96 -9.77
C THR A 269 -5.41 -1.26 -9.90
N HIS A 270 -6.06 -0.96 -8.78
CA HIS A 270 -7.33 -0.24 -8.72
C HIS A 270 -7.20 1.26 -8.38
N VAL A 271 -5.97 1.77 -8.27
CA VAL A 271 -5.71 3.20 -8.04
C VAL A 271 -5.48 3.89 -9.37
N TYR A 272 -6.38 4.78 -9.73
CA TYR A 272 -6.34 5.54 -10.98
C TYR A 272 -6.20 7.03 -10.70
N PHE A 273 -5.41 7.70 -11.54
CA PHE A 273 -5.25 9.15 -11.55
C PHE A 273 -5.89 9.74 -12.78
N VAL A 274 -6.53 10.89 -12.64
CA VAL A 274 -7.08 11.63 -13.79
C VAL A 274 -5.97 12.48 -14.39
N ASN A 275 -5.59 12.15 -15.63
CA ASN A 275 -4.55 12.89 -16.34
C ASN A 275 -5.10 14.20 -16.91
N ASN A 276 -4.45 15.32 -16.60
CA ASN A 276 -4.71 16.63 -17.19
C ASN A 276 -3.80 16.81 -18.42
N THR A 277 -4.37 16.82 -19.60
CA THR A 277 -3.60 16.86 -20.88
C THR A 277 -3.60 18.20 -21.60
N ASP A 278 -4.50 19.13 -21.21
CA ASP A 278 -4.56 20.48 -21.78
C ASP A 278 -3.50 21.38 -21.16
N ASP A 279 -2.55 21.89 -21.98
CA ASP A 279 -1.48 22.76 -21.50
C ASP A 279 -2.01 24.10 -20.96
N GLN A 280 -3.14 24.61 -21.44
CA GLN A 280 -3.74 25.84 -20.96
C GLN A 280 -4.37 25.63 -19.57
N GLU A 281 -5.04 24.50 -19.38
CA GLU A 281 -5.59 24.06 -18.09
C GLU A 281 -4.48 23.86 -17.04
N ILE A 282 -3.31 23.34 -17.45
CA ILE A 282 -2.17 23.13 -16.54
C ILE A 282 -1.59 24.46 -16.03
N HIS A 283 -1.47 25.49 -16.88
CA HIS A 283 -1.03 26.81 -16.42
C HIS A 283 -2.00 27.41 -15.40
N GLU A 284 -3.31 27.23 -15.61
CA GLU A 284 -4.33 27.65 -14.64
C GLU A 284 -4.20 26.86 -13.34
N ILE A 285 -4.03 25.53 -13.41
CA ILE A 285 -3.82 24.68 -12.24
C ILE A 285 -2.59 25.14 -11.44
N ILE A 286 -1.44 25.37 -12.09
CA ILE A 286 -0.23 25.83 -11.40
C ILE A 286 -0.43 27.20 -10.75
N SER A 287 -1.16 28.11 -11.39
CA SER A 287 -1.52 29.40 -10.77
C SER A 287 -2.36 29.23 -9.51
N VAL A 288 -3.39 28.37 -9.59
CA VAL A 288 -4.29 28.08 -8.46
C VAL A 288 -3.55 27.34 -7.34
N LEU A 289 -2.66 26.39 -7.67
CA LEU A 289 -1.79 25.72 -6.69
C LEU A 289 -0.89 26.74 -5.96
N GLY A 290 -0.36 27.74 -6.66
CA GLY A 290 0.39 28.84 -6.03
C GLY A 290 -0.46 29.67 -5.06
N GLU A 291 -1.71 29.97 -5.44
CA GLU A 291 -2.61 30.83 -4.64
C GLU A 291 -3.22 30.10 -3.45
N ARG A 292 -3.56 28.81 -3.60
CA ARG A 292 -4.27 28.01 -2.59
C ARG A 292 -3.38 27.06 -1.81
N GLY A 293 -2.14 26.82 -2.27
CA GLY A 293 -1.24 25.80 -1.75
C GLY A 293 -1.31 24.51 -2.56
N VAL A 294 -0.35 23.65 -2.31
CA VAL A 294 -0.16 22.37 -3.01
C VAL A 294 -0.35 21.22 -2.04
N ALA A 295 -1.19 20.25 -2.37
CA ALA A 295 -1.28 18.99 -1.65
C ALA A 295 -0.92 17.82 -2.59
N LEU A 296 -0.28 16.78 -2.07
CA LEU A 296 -0.26 15.49 -2.75
C LEU A 296 -1.67 14.91 -2.71
N SER A 297 -2.21 14.46 -3.85
CA SER A 297 -3.49 13.73 -3.88
C SER A 297 -3.50 12.62 -2.84
N MET A 298 -4.64 12.35 -2.22
CA MET A 298 -4.80 11.27 -1.23
C MET A 298 -4.29 9.92 -1.75
N LYS A 299 -4.40 9.68 -3.06
CA LYS A 299 -3.92 8.47 -3.75
C LYS A 299 -2.40 8.45 -3.98
N THR A 300 -1.73 9.60 -3.88
CA THR A 300 -0.30 9.74 -4.23
C THR A 300 0.60 9.23 -3.11
N LYS A 301 1.53 8.37 -3.47
CA LYS A 301 2.62 7.92 -2.61
C LYS A 301 3.94 8.51 -3.09
N MET A 302 4.59 9.32 -2.26
CA MET A 302 5.88 9.95 -2.54
C MET A 302 6.87 9.61 -1.45
N LEU A 303 8.01 9.03 -1.83
CA LEU A 303 9.10 8.64 -0.94
C LEU A 303 10.42 9.24 -1.42
N PHE A 304 11.40 9.33 -0.54
CA PHE A 304 12.75 9.73 -0.94
C PHE A 304 13.83 9.02 -0.11
N LYS A 305 15.01 8.96 -0.70
CA LYS A 305 16.25 8.60 0.00
C LYS A 305 17.34 9.56 -0.46
N ASP A 306 17.85 10.36 0.48
CA ASP A 306 18.81 11.44 0.23
C ASP A 306 18.28 12.47 -0.80
N ALA A 307 18.80 12.50 -2.03
CA ALA A 307 18.35 13.37 -3.10
C ALA A 307 17.50 12.67 -4.18
N ASP A 308 17.30 11.36 -4.07
CA ASP A 308 16.50 10.57 -5.01
C ASP A 308 15.06 10.45 -4.51
N PHE A 309 14.09 10.78 -5.37
CA PHE A 309 12.68 10.73 -5.06
C PHE A 309 11.96 9.70 -5.91
N TYR A 310 10.89 9.16 -5.36
CA TYR A 310 10.02 8.18 -6.00
C TYR A 310 8.58 8.57 -5.75
N ILE A 311 7.79 8.63 -6.81
CA ILE A 311 6.38 9.02 -6.74
C ILE A 311 5.57 8.13 -7.67
N ASN A 312 4.60 7.40 -7.11
CA ASN A 312 3.67 6.54 -7.85
C ASN A 312 4.34 5.59 -8.86
N GLY A 313 5.51 5.04 -8.51
CA GLY A 313 6.29 4.14 -9.35
C GLY A 313 7.33 4.80 -10.24
N ASP A 314 7.37 6.14 -10.31
CA ASP A 314 8.34 6.89 -11.08
C ASP A 314 9.49 7.40 -10.23
N ALA A 315 10.70 7.42 -10.82
CA ALA A 315 11.87 8.02 -10.20
C ALA A 315 12.02 9.49 -10.63
N VAL A 316 12.27 10.37 -9.67
CA VAL A 316 12.44 11.82 -9.85
C VAL A 316 13.80 12.23 -9.32
N ASN A 317 14.63 12.82 -10.17
CA ASN A 317 16.04 13.11 -9.87
C ASN A 317 16.30 14.62 -9.99
N PRO A 318 16.05 15.43 -8.97
CA PRO A 318 16.37 16.86 -8.96
C PRO A 318 17.88 17.07 -8.96
N THR A 319 18.33 18.15 -9.60
CA THR A 319 19.75 18.48 -9.71
C THR A 319 20.17 19.59 -8.73
N SER A 320 19.23 20.44 -8.30
CA SER A 320 19.54 21.51 -7.37
C SER A 320 19.22 21.17 -5.93
N ALA A 321 20.10 21.59 -5.00
CA ALA A 321 19.89 21.40 -3.57
C ALA A 321 18.61 22.13 -3.06
N LEU A 322 18.17 23.18 -3.73
CA LEU A 322 16.93 23.88 -3.40
C LEU A 322 15.72 23.02 -3.74
N THR A 323 15.68 22.45 -4.95
CA THR A 323 14.60 21.55 -5.39
C THR A 323 14.51 20.31 -4.50
N VAL A 324 15.66 19.72 -4.13
CA VAL A 324 15.69 18.60 -3.18
C VAL A 324 14.97 18.96 -1.88
N LYS A 325 15.25 20.12 -1.28
CA LYS A 325 14.60 20.56 -0.05
C LYS A 325 13.08 20.78 -0.22
N GLN A 326 12.68 21.35 -1.35
CA GLN A 326 11.26 21.62 -1.64
C GLN A 326 10.49 20.31 -1.84
N LEU A 327 11.05 19.34 -2.58
CA LEU A 327 10.45 18.02 -2.74
C LEU A 327 10.44 17.21 -1.44
N GLN A 328 11.49 17.33 -0.60
CA GLN A 328 11.50 16.73 0.74
C GLN A 328 10.40 17.29 1.64
N MET A 329 10.18 18.62 1.58
CA MET A 329 9.10 19.27 2.31
C MET A 329 7.75 18.75 1.85
N LEU A 330 7.50 18.74 0.53
CA LEU A 330 6.25 18.20 -0.04
C LEU A 330 6.03 16.71 0.33
N ALA A 331 7.05 15.87 0.26
CA ALA A 331 6.94 14.46 0.61
C ALA A 331 6.63 14.25 2.11
N ASN A 332 7.32 14.99 2.99
CA ASN A 332 7.18 14.85 4.44
C ASN A 332 5.87 15.43 4.98
N GLN A 333 5.47 16.60 4.51
CA GLN A 333 4.26 17.30 4.97
C GLN A 333 3.02 16.84 4.19
N ARG A 334 3.22 16.34 2.96
CA ARG A 334 2.22 16.01 1.94
C ARG A 334 1.50 17.25 1.38
N GLU A 335 1.80 18.43 1.91
CA GLU A 335 1.21 19.70 1.54
C GLU A 335 2.23 20.84 1.65
N MET A 336 1.96 21.91 0.97
CA MET A 336 2.67 23.19 1.06
C MET A 336 1.64 24.31 1.15
N GLU A 337 1.72 25.08 2.22
CA GLU A 337 0.87 26.27 2.40
C GLU A 337 1.07 27.27 1.24
N PRO A 338 0.09 28.15 0.96
CA PRO A 338 0.18 29.11 -0.15
C PRO A 338 1.46 29.93 -0.18
N ILE A 339 1.95 30.37 0.99
CA ILE A 339 3.17 31.16 1.08
C ILE A 339 4.40 30.37 0.65
N ASP A 340 4.48 29.10 1.01
CA ASP A 340 5.58 28.20 0.66
C ASP A 340 5.47 27.76 -0.80
N ALA A 341 4.26 27.51 -1.29
CA ALA A 341 3.98 27.14 -2.67
C ALA A 341 4.40 28.26 -3.66
N VAL A 342 4.00 29.51 -3.39
CA VAL A 342 4.40 30.69 -4.20
C VAL A 342 5.91 30.85 -4.21
N GLU A 343 6.58 30.68 -3.07
CA GLU A 343 8.05 30.78 -3.00
C GLU A 343 8.73 29.62 -3.75
N ALA A 344 8.21 28.41 -3.60
CA ALA A 344 8.74 27.21 -4.26
C ALA A 344 8.58 27.30 -5.79
N LEU A 345 7.48 27.84 -6.28
CA LEU A 345 7.21 28.02 -7.72
C LEU A 345 8.14 29.04 -8.40
N LYS A 346 8.88 29.85 -7.67
CA LYS A 346 9.95 30.70 -8.24
C LYS A 346 11.18 29.89 -8.67
N ASN A 347 11.32 28.65 -8.19
CA ASN A 347 12.34 27.74 -8.62
C ASN A 347 11.90 27.00 -9.91
N PRO A 348 12.54 27.24 -11.08
CA PRO A 348 12.09 26.66 -12.35
C PRO A 348 12.15 25.13 -12.36
N GLU A 349 13.12 24.52 -11.66
CA GLU A 349 13.24 23.06 -11.60
C GLU A 349 12.11 22.45 -10.76
N PHE A 350 11.75 23.04 -9.63
CA PHE A 350 10.60 22.60 -8.83
C PHE A 350 9.29 22.77 -9.61
N GLN A 351 9.12 23.93 -10.28
CA GLN A 351 7.96 24.17 -11.15
C GLN A 351 7.84 23.11 -12.26
N TYR A 352 8.97 22.72 -12.87
CA TYR A 352 8.98 21.66 -13.88
C TYR A 352 8.44 20.32 -13.34
N PHE A 353 8.89 19.89 -12.17
CA PHE A 353 8.37 18.67 -11.55
C PHE A 353 6.90 18.82 -11.16
N LEU A 354 6.51 19.95 -10.57
CA LEU A 354 5.14 20.18 -10.17
C LEU A 354 4.17 20.16 -11.36
N ILE A 355 4.57 20.69 -12.51
CA ILE A 355 3.81 20.57 -13.77
C ILE A 355 3.63 19.10 -14.16
N GLY A 356 4.69 18.30 -14.09
CA GLY A 356 4.60 16.86 -14.34
C GLY A 356 3.63 16.16 -13.40
N PHE A 357 3.70 16.48 -12.11
CA PHE A 357 2.81 15.91 -11.10
C PHE A 357 1.35 16.35 -11.30
N ALA A 358 1.11 17.62 -11.67
CA ALA A 358 -0.23 18.12 -11.97
C ALA A 358 -0.82 17.46 -13.24
N LYS A 359 0.00 17.24 -14.28
CA LYS A 359 -0.39 16.51 -15.50
C LYS A 359 -0.83 15.09 -15.18
N ALA A 360 -0.12 14.42 -14.28
CA ALA A 360 -0.40 13.06 -13.86
C ALA A 360 -1.55 12.96 -12.82
N GLY A 361 -2.11 14.07 -12.35
CA GLY A 361 -3.13 14.10 -11.30
C GLY A 361 -2.60 13.70 -9.91
N TRP A 362 -1.30 13.88 -9.66
CA TRP A 362 -0.65 13.49 -8.41
C TRP A 362 -0.66 14.58 -7.35
N VAL A 363 -0.98 15.81 -7.73
CA VAL A 363 -1.12 16.96 -6.86
C VAL A 363 -2.45 17.66 -7.08
N GLU A 364 -2.95 18.28 -6.03
CA GLU A 364 -4.19 19.04 -5.99
C GLU A 364 -4.02 20.30 -5.13
N THR A 365 -5.02 21.17 -5.10
CA THR A 365 -5.03 22.34 -4.21
C THR A 365 -5.29 21.90 -2.79
N LEU A 366 -4.74 22.63 -1.81
CA LEU A 366 -5.19 22.51 -0.42
C LEU A 366 -6.70 22.77 -0.34
N MET A 367 -7.40 21.91 0.40
CA MET A 367 -8.82 22.01 0.66
C MET A 367 -9.16 23.12 1.65
#